data_28adc64bab4e981f7b1e8f1333a55371
#
_entry.id   28adc64bab4e981f7b1e8f1333a55371
#
_cell.length_a   1.000
_cell.length_b   1.000
_cell.length_c   1.000
_cell.angle_alpha   90.00
_cell.angle_beta   90.00
_cell.angle_gamma   90.00
#
_symmetry.space_group_name_H-M   'P 1'
#
loop_
_entity.id
_entity.type
_entity.pdbx_description
1 polymer ?
#
loop_
_entity_poly.entity_id
_entity_poly.type
_entity_poly.pdbx_seq_one_letter_code
_entity_poly.pdbx_strand_id
1 'polypeptide(L)'
;MDYENAKTGERLEIEYYSDENDNPRQWDNMGTMILNHKNYNLGDDDYGIETYEELVDYLKEQEAEIIVKVWGYDHGGLSISTTRSGQFADEWDSGLLGVIYATKNDILDNFTGWDSKTGERKPMRKYLTKKLRKMATRSLESEVRTYNRYLNNEIVCYTLYDKDGKEIDRLSGIYILDNEDELDAVLSEIGSKREDWES
;
A
#
# COMPACT_ATOMS: atom_id res chain seq x y z
N MET A 1 -7.51 6.00 -20.98
CA MET A 1 -6.91 7.33 -21.27
C MET A 1 -5.79 7.08 -22.25
N ASP A 2 -5.72 7.91 -23.30
CA ASP A 2 -4.77 7.72 -24.39
C ASP A 2 -3.83 8.92 -24.45
N TYR A 3 -2.56 8.66 -24.61
CA TYR A 3 -1.51 9.66 -24.74
C TYR A 3 -0.60 9.29 -25.92
N GLU A 4 -0.09 10.29 -26.61
CA GLU A 4 0.87 10.11 -27.72
C GLU A 4 2.17 10.82 -27.40
N ASN A 5 3.29 10.15 -27.64
CA ASN A 5 4.61 10.74 -27.48
C ASN A 5 4.95 11.57 -28.74
N ALA A 6 5.00 12.90 -28.56
CA ALA A 6 5.25 13.84 -29.65
C ALA A 6 6.62 13.67 -30.34
N LYS A 7 7.59 13.01 -29.69
CA LYS A 7 8.94 12.80 -30.24
C LYS A 7 9.09 11.46 -30.97
N THR A 8 8.48 10.41 -30.45
CA THR A 8 8.67 9.05 -30.95
C THR A 8 7.49 8.53 -31.74
N GLY A 9 6.29 9.12 -31.56
CA GLY A 9 5.03 8.63 -32.12
C GLY A 9 4.53 7.35 -31.43
N GLU A 10 5.04 7.04 -30.26
CA GLU A 10 4.54 5.95 -29.41
C GLU A 10 3.19 6.35 -28.80
N ARG A 11 2.30 5.37 -28.59
CA ARG A 11 1.01 5.57 -27.96
C ARG A 11 0.94 4.80 -26.65
N LEU A 12 0.48 5.47 -25.59
CA LEU A 12 0.31 4.94 -24.26
C LEU A 12 -1.19 4.91 -23.91
N GLU A 13 -1.73 3.72 -23.69
CA GLU A 13 -3.06 3.52 -23.11
C GLU A 13 -2.94 3.27 -21.64
N ILE A 14 -3.70 4.02 -20.81
CA ILE A 14 -3.78 3.84 -19.36
C ILE A 14 -5.23 3.53 -18.99
N GLU A 15 -5.44 2.46 -18.25
CA GLU A 15 -6.74 2.03 -17.75
C GLU A 15 -6.70 1.81 -16.24
N TYR A 16 -7.77 2.17 -15.53
CA TYR A 16 -7.96 1.73 -14.16
C TYR A 16 -8.14 0.22 -14.15
N TYR A 17 -7.44 -0.41 -13.23
CA TYR A 17 -7.38 -1.86 -13.15
C TYR A 17 -7.68 -2.32 -11.72
N SER A 18 -8.48 -3.35 -11.58
CA SER A 18 -8.79 -3.97 -10.29
C SER A 18 -8.81 -5.49 -10.47
N ASP A 19 -7.88 -6.17 -9.82
CA ASP A 19 -7.85 -7.63 -9.73
C ASP A 19 -7.74 -8.02 -8.25
N GLU A 20 -8.46 -9.06 -7.83
CA GLU A 20 -8.38 -9.59 -6.46
C GLU A 20 -6.96 -10.07 -6.13
N ASN A 21 -6.18 -10.49 -7.12
CA ASN A 21 -4.78 -10.89 -6.95
C ASN A 21 -3.84 -9.72 -6.64
N ASP A 22 -4.26 -8.48 -6.89
CA ASP A 22 -3.47 -7.28 -6.58
C ASP A 22 -3.72 -6.76 -5.16
N ASN A 23 -4.43 -7.52 -4.32
CA ASN A 23 -4.63 -7.16 -2.91
C ASN A 23 -3.26 -7.09 -2.20
N PRO A 24 -2.81 -5.90 -1.78
CA PRO A 24 -1.49 -5.74 -1.17
C PRO A 24 -1.38 -6.42 0.20
N ARG A 25 -2.51 -6.84 0.79
CA ARG A 25 -2.46 -7.61 2.04
C ARG A 25 -2.04 -9.08 1.83
N GLN A 26 -2.01 -9.56 0.59
CA GLN A 26 -1.48 -10.88 0.22
C GLN A 26 0.03 -10.87 -0.07
N TRP A 27 0.68 -9.71 -0.02
CA TRP A 27 2.12 -9.59 -0.24
C TRP A 27 2.91 -9.95 1.03
N ASP A 28 4.24 -9.99 0.90
CA ASP A 28 5.16 -10.15 2.05
C ASP A 28 5.26 -8.83 2.83
N ASN A 29 4.26 -8.58 3.67
CA ASN A 29 4.14 -7.36 4.47
C ASN A 29 4.89 -7.51 5.81
N MET A 30 5.41 -6.40 6.33
CA MET A 30 5.99 -6.38 7.66
C MET A 30 4.92 -6.38 8.76
N GLY A 31 3.82 -5.68 8.53
CA GLY A 31 2.76 -5.50 9.50
C GLY A 31 1.62 -6.49 9.36
N THR A 32 1.03 -6.90 10.48
CA THR A 32 -0.25 -7.60 10.52
C THR A 32 -1.36 -6.59 10.74
N MET A 33 -2.38 -6.61 9.87
CA MET A 33 -3.49 -5.67 9.87
C MET A 33 -4.79 -6.35 10.31
N ILE A 34 -5.33 -5.91 11.45
CA ILE A 34 -6.58 -6.39 12.04
C ILE A 34 -7.59 -5.27 11.96
N LEU A 35 -8.58 -5.41 11.11
CA LEU A 35 -9.66 -4.45 10.93
C LEU A 35 -11.01 -5.13 11.10
N ASN A 36 -11.94 -4.43 11.74
CA ASN A 36 -13.32 -4.88 11.89
C ASN A 36 -14.26 -3.86 11.25
N HIS A 37 -15.04 -4.31 10.28
CA HIS A 37 -16.09 -3.52 9.64
C HIS A 37 -17.31 -4.39 9.38
N LYS A 38 -18.51 -3.88 9.68
CA LYS A 38 -19.77 -4.66 9.62
C LYS A 38 -20.13 -5.20 8.25
N ASN A 39 -19.65 -4.55 7.17
CA ASN A 39 -20.05 -4.84 5.79
C ASN A 39 -18.90 -5.34 4.91
N TYR A 40 -17.66 -5.18 5.33
CA TYR A 40 -16.48 -5.49 4.52
C TYR A 40 -15.54 -6.42 5.27
N ASN A 41 -14.99 -7.41 4.58
CA ASN A 41 -13.88 -8.21 5.09
C ASN A 41 -12.58 -7.46 4.75
N LEU A 42 -11.88 -6.98 5.77
CA LEU A 42 -10.74 -6.07 5.64
C LEU A 42 -9.52 -6.60 6.39
N GLY A 43 -8.34 -6.15 5.95
CA GLY A 43 -7.09 -6.53 6.58
C GLY A 43 -6.58 -7.89 6.09
N ASP A 44 -5.90 -8.63 6.98
CA ASP A 44 -5.21 -9.87 6.59
C ASP A 44 -6.14 -11.09 6.70
N ASP A 45 -6.69 -11.34 7.89
CA ASP A 45 -7.57 -12.45 8.18
C ASP A 45 -8.67 -12.06 9.18
N ASP A 46 -9.70 -12.89 9.29
CA ASP A 46 -10.67 -12.80 10.38
C ASP A 46 -10.09 -13.48 11.64
N TYR A 47 -9.63 -12.65 12.56
CA TYR A 47 -9.07 -13.09 13.84
C TYR A 47 -10.15 -13.39 14.90
N GLY A 48 -11.43 -13.24 14.58
CA GLY A 48 -12.54 -13.40 15.52
C GLY A 48 -12.52 -12.40 16.67
N ILE A 49 -11.93 -11.22 16.46
CA ILE A 49 -11.79 -10.14 17.44
C ILE A 49 -12.94 -9.16 17.23
N GLU A 50 -13.89 -9.14 18.15
CA GLU A 50 -15.09 -8.30 18.06
C GLU A 50 -15.01 -7.05 18.95
N THR A 51 -14.25 -7.11 20.03
CA THR A 51 -14.18 -6.06 21.04
C THR A 51 -12.77 -5.43 21.13
N TYR A 52 -12.73 -4.20 21.67
CA TYR A 52 -11.47 -3.53 21.93
C TYR A 52 -10.61 -4.24 22.99
N GLU A 53 -11.25 -4.83 24.01
CA GLU A 53 -10.57 -5.61 25.04
C GLU A 53 -9.89 -6.84 24.45
N GLU A 54 -10.58 -7.60 23.60
CA GLU A 54 -10.00 -8.75 22.89
C GLU A 54 -8.83 -8.35 22.02
N LEU A 55 -8.94 -7.22 21.29
CA LEU A 55 -7.84 -6.69 20.49
C LEU A 55 -6.63 -6.36 21.35
N VAL A 56 -6.82 -5.71 22.49
CA VAL A 56 -5.73 -5.36 23.42
C VAL A 56 -5.05 -6.62 23.96
N ASP A 57 -5.81 -7.63 24.32
CA ASP A 57 -5.25 -8.86 24.86
C ASP A 57 -4.53 -9.68 23.77
N TYR A 58 -5.09 -9.77 22.58
CA TYR A 58 -4.41 -10.34 21.42
C TYR A 58 -3.06 -9.67 21.13
N LEU A 59 -3.03 -8.33 21.07
CA LEU A 59 -1.78 -7.58 20.82
C LEU A 59 -0.72 -7.80 21.88
N LYS A 60 -1.10 -8.02 23.16
CA LYS A 60 -0.17 -8.39 24.23
C LYS A 60 0.38 -9.80 24.03
N GLU A 61 -0.49 -10.77 23.68
CA GLU A 61 -0.09 -12.16 23.40
C GLU A 61 0.88 -12.24 22.21
N GLN A 62 0.66 -11.41 21.19
CA GLN A 62 1.55 -11.32 20.02
C GLN A 62 2.84 -10.55 20.31
N GLU A 63 3.03 -10.00 21.51
CA GLU A 63 4.17 -9.13 21.85
C GLU A 63 4.35 -7.97 20.86
N ALA A 64 3.23 -7.34 20.46
CA ALA A 64 3.21 -6.25 19.50
C ALA A 64 4.13 -5.10 19.95
N GLU A 65 5.15 -4.80 19.16
CA GLU A 65 6.18 -3.81 19.46
C GLU A 65 5.82 -2.40 18.99
N ILE A 66 5.15 -2.32 17.83
CA ILE A 66 4.62 -1.10 17.25
C ILE A 66 3.17 -1.36 16.88
N ILE A 67 2.28 -0.46 17.27
CA ILE A 67 0.86 -0.51 16.99
C ILE A 67 0.46 0.83 16.39
N VAL A 68 -0.15 0.81 15.22
CA VAL A 68 -0.69 1.99 14.53
C VAL A 68 -2.19 1.81 14.37
N LYS A 69 -2.97 2.79 14.82
CA LYS A 69 -4.44 2.78 14.67
C LYS A 69 -4.82 3.02 13.23
N VAL A 70 -5.88 2.33 12.79
CA VAL A 70 -6.45 2.49 11.45
C VAL A 70 -7.88 3.00 11.60
N TRP A 71 -8.15 4.16 11.01
CA TRP A 71 -9.44 4.81 10.99
C TRP A 71 -10.11 4.56 9.65
N GLY A 72 -11.43 4.39 9.64
CA GLY A 72 -12.22 4.28 8.44
C GLY A 72 -13.16 5.47 8.25
N TYR A 73 -13.50 5.73 7.00
CA TYR A 73 -14.55 6.64 6.58
C TYR A 73 -15.37 5.93 5.49
N ASP A 74 -16.68 5.75 5.75
CA ASP A 74 -17.61 5.02 4.87
C ASP A 74 -18.75 5.94 4.44
N HIS A 75 -18.56 6.62 3.29
CA HIS A 75 -19.56 7.51 2.70
C HIS A 75 -19.56 7.35 1.16
N GLY A 76 -20.33 6.36 0.68
CA GLY A 76 -20.36 6.00 -0.75
C GLY A 76 -19.14 5.22 -1.26
N GLY A 77 -18.26 4.82 -0.36
CA GLY A 77 -17.05 4.03 -0.55
C GLY A 77 -16.21 4.06 0.70
N LEU A 78 -15.45 2.99 0.94
CA LEU A 78 -14.63 2.85 2.13
C LEU A 78 -13.22 3.39 1.90
N SER A 79 -12.82 4.35 2.72
CA SER A 79 -11.42 4.81 2.82
C SER A 79 -10.86 4.53 4.20
N ILE A 80 -9.54 4.26 4.28
CA ILE A 80 -8.84 4.02 5.55
C ILE A 80 -7.63 4.93 5.70
N SER A 81 -7.27 5.25 6.95
CA SER A 81 -6.11 6.12 7.26
C SER A 81 -5.52 5.82 8.63
N THR A 82 -4.23 6.08 8.79
CA THR A 82 -3.57 6.08 10.11
C THR A 82 -3.74 7.39 10.86
N THR A 83 -4.30 8.41 10.21
CA THR A 83 -4.49 9.75 10.78
C THR A 83 -5.97 10.07 10.90
N ARG A 84 -6.41 10.50 12.09
CA ARG A 84 -7.77 11.00 12.33
C ARG A 84 -7.86 12.49 12.00
N SER A 85 -7.90 12.83 10.70
CA SER A 85 -7.99 14.22 10.21
C SER A 85 -8.81 14.30 8.93
N GLY A 86 -9.27 15.50 8.55
CA GLY A 86 -10.13 15.67 7.38
C GLY A 86 -11.43 14.86 7.52
N GLN A 87 -11.78 14.10 6.49
CA GLN A 87 -12.98 13.23 6.51
C GLN A 87 -12.95 12.19 7.64
N PHE A 88 -11.77 11.74 8.09
CA PHE A 88 -11.63 10.79 9.19
C PHE A 88 -11.85 11.40 10.58
N ALA A 89 -12.11 12.69 10.68
CA ALA A 89 -12.51 13.37 11.92
C ALA A 89 -14.04 13.52 12.04
N ASP A 90 -14.81 13.18 11.00
CA ASP A 90 -16.26 13.15 11.03
C ASP A 90 -16.76 12.14 12.06
N GLU A 91 -17.79 12.55 12.86
CA GLU A 91 -18.31 11.70 13.94
C GLU A 91 -19.38 10.71 13.46
N TRP A 92 -19.95 10.92 12.27
CA TRP A 92 -21.06 10.12 11.75
C TRP A 92 -20.60 9.00 10.82
N ASP A 93 -19.67 9.32 9.92
CA ASP A 93 -19.24 8.42 8.85
C ASP A 93 -17.83 7.86 9.09
N SER A 94 -17.15 8.24 10.21
CA SER A 94 -15.81 7.74 10.52
C SER A 94 -15.74 7.03 11.87
N GLY A 95 -14.82 6.06 11.97
CA GLY A 95 -14.59 5.31 13.19
C GLY A 95 -13.24 4.62 13.23
N LEU A 96 -12.85 4.17 14.43
CA LEU A 96 -11.70 3.29 14.58
C LEU A 96 -12.08 1.91 14.04
N LEU A 97 -11.43 1.45 12.98
CA LEU A 97 -11.62 0.11 12.42
C LEU A 97 -10.77 -0.95 13.11
N GLY A 98 -9.58 -0.56 13.58
CA GLY A 98 -8.65 -1.48 14.19
C GLY A 98 -7.23 -0.98 14.18
N VAL A 99 -6.27 -1.86 13.93
CA VAL A 99 -4.85 -1.55 13.98
C VAL A 99 -4.07 -2.29 12.89
N ILE A 100 -2.89 -1.75 12.59
CA ILE A 100 -1.79 -2.50 12.00
C ILE A 100 -0.65 -2.55 13.03
N TYR A 101 -0.05 -3.71 13.23
CA TYR A 101 1.03 -3.88 14.19
C TYR A 101 2.19 -4.70 13.62
N ALA A 102 3.34 -4.59 14.25
CA ALA A 102 4.48 -5.46 13.99
C ALA A 102 5.15 -5.85 15.31
N THR A 103 5.60 -7.10 15.38
CA THR A 103 6.41 -7.60 16.49
C THR A 103 7.86 -7.14 16.33
N LYS A 104 8.65 -7.32 17.39
CA LYS A 104 10.10 -7.08 17.31
C LYS A 104 10.75 -7.93 16.20
N ASN A 105 10.33 -9.17 16.05
CA ASN A 105 10.91 -10.08 15.05
C ASN A 105 10.58 -9.65 13.62
N ASP A 106 9.36 -9.25 13.32
CA ASP A 106 8.95 -8.75 12.01
C ASP A 106 9.79 -7.55 11.61
N ILE A 107 9.97 -6.60 12.55
CA ILE A 107 10.77 -5.39 12.29
C ILE A 107 12.23 -5.76 12.01
N LEU A 108 12.84 -6.63 12.85
CA LEU A 108 14.23 -7.01 12.68
C LEU A 108 14.44 -7.81 11.39
N ASP A 109 13.48 -8.65 11.03
CA ASP A 109 13.51 -9.44 9.82
C ASP A 109 13.41 -8.57 8.58
N ASN A 110 12.43 -7.70 8.51
CA ASN A 110 12.20 -6.78 7.40
C ASN A 110 13.41 -5.87 7.13
N PHE A 111 14.06 -5.36 8.19
CA PHE A 111 15.23 -4.49 8.05
C PHE A 111 16.58 -5.22 8.09
N THR A 112 16.58 -6.54 7.97
CA THR A 112 17.81 -7.33 7.80
C THR A 112 18.14 -7.42 6.32
N GLY A 113 19.18 -6.70 5.91
CA GLY A 113 19.62 -6.67 4.51
C GLY A 113 20.47 -7.88 4.14
N TRP A 114 20.78 -7.98 2.86
CA TRP A 114 21.69 -8.96 2.28
C TRP A 114 23.12 -8.40 2.19
N ASP A 115 24.10 -9.26 2.28
CA ASP A 115 25.49 -8.88 2.00
C ASP A 115 25.70 -8.82 0.49
N SER A 116 26.05 -7.63 -0.03
CA SER A 116 26.22 -7.42 -1.46
C SER A 116 27.40 -8.17 -2.08
N LYS A 117 28.32 -8.69 -1.26
CA LYS A 117 29.51 -9.40 -1.73
C LYS A 117 29.31 -10.92 -1.75
N THR A 118 28.61 -11.44 -0.76
CA THR A 118 28.40 -12.89 -0.62
C THR A 118 27.05 -13.34 -1.13
N GLY A 119 26.07 -12.42 -1.29
CA GLY A 119 24.69 -12.76 -1.62
C GLY A 119 23.95 -13.43 -0.46
N GLU A 120 24.53 -13.47 0.73
CA GLU A 120 23.94 -14.09 1.90
C GLU A 120 23.16 -13.06 2.74
N ARG A 121 22.14 -13.53 3.45
CA ARG A 121 21.40 -12.70 4.40
C ARG A 121 22.29 -12.36 5.59
N LYS A 122 22.36 -11.10 5.95
CA LYS A 122 23.09 -10.65 7.14
C LYS A 122 22.48 -11.23 8.40
N PRO A 123 23.28 -11.43 9.46
CA PRO A 123 22.74 -11.83 10.76
C PRO A 123 21.68 -10.84 11.24
N MET A 124 20.56 -11.37 11.72
CA MET A 124 19.50 -10.53 12.30
C MET A 124 20.03 -9.71 13.49
N ARG A 125 19.63 -8.46 13.56
CA ARG A 125 19.99 -7.58 14.68
C ARG A 125 19.34 -8.09 15.99
N LYS A 126 20.01 -7.89 17.11
CA LYS A 126 19.47 -8.32 18.42
C LYS A 126 18.56 -7.28 19.08
N TYR A 127 18.68 -6.01 18.67
CA TYR A 127 18.03 -4.89 19.35
C TYR A 127 17.36 -3.94 18.36
N LEU A 128 16.19 -3.41 18.75
CA LEU A 128 15.50 -2.34 18.04
C LEU A 128 16.05 -0.98 18.48
N THR A 129 16.61 -0.25 17.53
CA THR A 129 17.03 1.14 17.75
C THR A 129 15.84 2.09 17.55
N LYS A 130 15.93 3.32 18.11
CA LYS A 130 14.94 4.38 17.85
C LYS A 130 14.75 4.65 16.36
N LYS A 131 15.84 4.57 15.57
CA LYS A 131 15.79 4.73 14.12
C LYS A 131 14.96 3.62 13.46
N LEU A 132 15.19 2.36 13.84
CA LEU A 132 14.42 1.23 13.29
C LEU A 132 12.94 1.32 13.66
N ARG A 133 12.59 1.68 14.89
CA ARG A 133 11.18 1.90 15.27
C ARG A 133 10.51 2.95 14.40
N LYS A 134 11.18 4.10 14.16
CA LYS A 134 10.65 5.15 13.30
C LYS A 134 10.49 4.69 11.85
N MET A 135 11.44 3.90 11.34
CA MET A 135 11.34 3.33 9.98
C MET A 135 10.18 2.33 9.92
N ALA A 136 10.05 1.45 10.91
CA ALA A 136 8.96 0.48 10.97
C ALA A 136 7.59 1.15 11.07
N THR A 137 7.43 2.19 11.90
CA THR A 137 6.17 2.96 11.94
C THR A 137 5.81 3.51 10.55
N ARG A 138 6.76 4.10 9.84
CA ARG A 138 6.52 4.61 8.47
C ARG A 138 6.19 3.51 7.47
N SER A 139 6.79 2.34 7.61
CA SER A 139 6.47 1.18 6.78
C SER A 139 5.02 0.74 7.01
N LEU A 140 4.58 0.60 8.26
CA LEU A 140 3.19 0.28 8.60
C LEU A 140 2.21 1.33 8.08
N GLU A 141 2.53 2.62 8.23
CA GLU A 141 1.73 3.71 7.67
C GLU A 141 1.66 3.65 6.14
N SER A 142 2.75 3.24 5.48
CA SER A 142 2.78 3.03 4.03
C SER A 142 1.92 1.86 3.58
N GLU A 143 1.96 0.73 4.30
CA GLU A 143 1.11 -0.43 4.03
C GLU A 143 -0.39 -0.06 4.10
N VAL A 144 -0.80 0.74 5.10
CA VAL A 144 -2.17 1.24 5.20
C VAL A 144 -2.53 2.13 4.01
N ARG A 145 -1.63 3.03 3.58
CA ARG A 145 -1.88 3.87 2.40
C ARG A 145 -2.02 3.05 1.13
N THR A 146 -1.15 2.08 0.91
CA THR A 146 -1.21 1.19 -0.25
C THR A 146 -2.53 0.40 -0.25
N TYR A 147 -2.95 -0.13 0.89
CA TYR A 147 -4.21 -0.84 1.00
C TYR A 147 -5.42 0.09 0.79
N ASN A 148 -5.37 1.35 1.27
CA ASN A 148 -6.40 2.34 0.98
C ASN A 148 -6.57 2.59 -0.53
N ARG A 149 -5.48 2.65 -1.28
CA ARG A 149 -5.52 2.81 -2.75
C ARG A 149 -6.17 1.62 -3.43
N TYR A 150 -5.85 0.42 -2.98
CA TYR A 150 -6.51 -0.79 -3.45
C TYR A 150 -8.03 -0.73 -3.21
N LEU A 151 -8.46 -0.36 -2.00
CA LEU A 151 -9.88 -0.23 -1.65
C LEU A 151 -10.61 0.84 -2.47
N ASN A 152 -9.91 1.87 -2.93
CA ASN A 152 -10.45 2.96 -3.75
C ASN A 152 -10.22 2.75 -5.25
N ASN A 153 -9.72 1.59 -5.69
CA ASN A 153 -9.38 1.29 -7.08
C ASN A 153 -8.39 2.29 -7.70
N GLU A 154 -7.46 2.83 -6.90
CA GLU A 154 -6.39 3.74 -7.34
C GLU A 154 -5.20 2.94 -7.89
N ILE A 155 -5.47 2.00 -8.79
CA ILE A 155 -4.49 1.14 -9.45
C ILE A 155 -4.72 1.24 -10.94
N VAL A 156 -3.64 1.35 -11.71
CA VAL A 156 -3.70 1.42 -13.16
C VAL A 156 -2.87 0.34 -13.83
N CYS A 157 -3.22 0.03 -15.05
CA CYS A 157 -2.37 -0.69 -15.99
C CYS A 157 -2.08 0.22 -17.19
N TYR A 158 -0.98 -0.05 -17.87
CA TYR A 158 -0.69 0.58 -19.15
C TYR A 158 -0.39 -0.46 -20.22
N THR A 159 -0.64 -0.04 -21.47
CA THR A 159 -0.13 -0.71 -22.66
C THR A 159 0.56 0.35 -23.54
N LEU A 160 1.83 0.09 -23.87
CA LEU A 160 2.63 0.96 -24.72
C LEU A 160 2.74 0.35 -26.13
N TYR A 161 2.43 1.16 -27.13
CA TYR A 161 2.50 0.78 -28.54
C TYR A 161 3.57 1.61 -29.26
N ASP A 162 4.22 1.00 -30.24
CA ASP A 162 5.07 1.74 -31.16
C ASP A 162 4.24 2.57 -32.15
N LYS A 163 4.92 3.40 -32.97
CA LYS A 163 4.30 4.25 -33.99
C LYS A 163 3.51 3.47 -35.06
N ASP A 164 3.74 2.18 -35.22
CA ASP A 164 3.05 1.31 -36.17
C ASP A 164 1.86 0.57 -35.51
N GLY A 165 1.58 0.85 -34.23
CA GLY A 165 0.47 0.30 -33.45
C GLY A 165 0.73 -1.09 -32.88
N LYS A 166 1.98 -1.53 -32.85
CA LYS A 166 2.36 -2.81 -32.23
C LYS A 166 2.64 -2.61 -30.76
N GLU A 167 2.05 -3.46 -29.90
CA GLU A 167 2.36 -3.51 -28.47
C GLU A 167 3.85 -3.82 -28.25
N ILE A 168 4.53 -2.98 -27.47
CA ILE A 168 5.95 -3.09 -27.13
C ILE A 168 6.18 -3.29 -25.65
N ASP A 169 5.25 -2.84 -24.80
CA ASP A 169 5.31 -3.04 -23.36
C ASP A 169 3.93 -3.00 -22.72
N ARG A 170 3.76 -3.71 -21.58
CA ARG A 170 2.54 -3.71 -20.79
C ARG A 170 2.85 -4.05 -19.34
N LEU A 171 2.26 -3.29 -18.41
CA LEU A 171 2.34 -3.56 -16.98
C LEU A 171 1.00 -3.25 -16.31
N SER A 172 0.65 -4.06 -15.29
CA SER A 172 -0.52 -3.85 -14.43
C SER A 172 -0.09 -3.76 -12.97
N GLY A 173 -1.01 -3.33 -12.09
CA GLY A 173 -0.73 -3.23 -10.65
C GLY A 173 0.09 -2.01 -10.26
N ILE A 174 0.01 -0.91 -11.01
CA ILE A 174 0.71 0.34 -10.69
C ILE A 174 -0.17 1.17 -9.77
N TYR A 175 0.33 1.43 -8.55
CA TYR A 175 -0.36 2.26 -7.57
C TYR A 175 -0.05 3.74 -7.80
N ILE A 176 -1.11 4.55 -7.92
CA ILE A 176 -0.98 6.02 -8.04
C ILE A 176 -0.51 6.56 -6.68
N LEU A 177 0.66 7.23 -6.63
CA LEU A 177 1.21 7.76 -5.39
C LEU A 177 0.60 9.13 -5.02
N ASP A 178 0.83 9.59 -3.76
CA ASP A 178 0.36 10.89 -3.29
C ASP A 178 0.94 12.01 -4.17
N ASN A 179 0.07 12.90 -4.64
CA ASN A 179 0.39 14.01 -5.56
C ASN A 179 0.79 13.61 -6.99
N GLU A 180 0.53 12.38 -7.40
CA GLU A 180 0.66 11.91 -8.77
C GLU A 180 -0.74 11.73 -9.38
N ASP A 181 -0.81 11.80 -10.69
CA ASP A 181 -1.93 11.28 -11.46
C ASP A 181 -1.54 9.97 -12.16
N GLU A 182 -2.46 9.40 -12.94
CA GLU A 182 -2.28 8.13 -13.63
C GLU A 182 -1.10 8.18 -14.61
N LEU A 183 -0.94 9.30 -15.28
CA LEU A 183 0.15 9.48 -16.25
C LEU A 183 1.50 9.54 -15.53
N ASP A 184 1.62 10.33 -14.45
CA ASP A 184 2.87 10.44 -13.68
C ASP A 184 3.29 9.08 -13.11
N ALA A 185 2.34 8.29 -12.58
CA ALA A 185 2.59 6.96 -12.06
C ALA A 185 3.17 6.03 -13.13
N VAL A 186 2.56 6.00 -14.32
CA VAL A 186 3.03 5.17 -15.43
C VAL A 186 4.36 5.67 -16.00
N LEU A 187 4.54 6.98 -16.16
CA LEU A 187 5.79 7.56 -16.69
C LEU A 187 7.00 7.28 -15.78
N SER A 188 6.77 7.19 -14.47
CA SER A 188 7.79 6.78 -13.51
C SER A 188 8.28 5.34 -13.78
N GLU A 189 7.38 4.42 -14.13
CA GLU A 189 7.70 3.04 -14.45
C GLU A 189 8.47 2.90 -15.77
N ILE A 190 8.02 3.58 -16.83
CA ILE A 190 8.68 3.51 -18.15
C ILE A 190 9.89 4.44 -18.29
N GLY A 191 10.19 5.23 -17.25
CA GLY A 191 11.34 6.14 -17.24
C GLY A 191 11.23 7.29 -18.25
N SER A 192 10.03 7.75 -18.57
CA SER A 192 9.75 8.82 -19.53
C SER A 192 9.34 10.12 -18.82
N LYS A 193 9.30 11.22 -19.56
CA LYS A 193 8.96 12.54 -19.04
C LYS A 193 7.59 12.99 -19.53
N ARG A 194 6.81 13.60 -18.65
CA ARG A 194 5.47 14.10 -18.94
C ARG A 194 5.43 15.08 -20.12
N GLU A 195 6.46 15.94 -20.26
CA GLU A 195 6.55 16.92 -21.35
C GLU A 195 6.63 16.32 -22.77
N ASP A 196 6.86 15.02 -22.87
CA ASP A 196 6.96 14.31 -24.14
C ASP A 196 5.63 13.70 -24.57
N TRP A 197 4.58 13.74 -23.71
CA TRP A 197 3.30 13.07 -23.91
C TRP A 197 2.13 14.07 -23.97
N GLU A 198 1.30 13.94 -24.99
CA GLU A 198 0.09 14.74 -25.22
C GLU A 198 -1.16 13.83 -25.17
N SER A 199 -2.28 14.36 -24.63
CA SER A 199 -3.57 13.65 -24.53
C SER A 199 -4.49 13.92 -25.72
#